data_fceb3eec3a2f7d1cbc42408252bbfef7
#
_entry.id   fceb3eec3a2f7d1cbc42408252bbfef7
#
_cell.length_a   1.000
_cell.length_b   1.000
_cell.length_c   1.000
_cell.angle_alpha   90.00
_cell.angle_beta   90.00
_cell.angle_gamma   90.00
#
_symmetry.space_group_name_H-M   'P 1'
#
loop_
_entity.id
_entity.type
_entity.pdbx_description
1 polymer ?
#
loop_
_entity_poly.entity_id
_entity_poly.type
_entity_poly.pdbx_seq_one_letter_code
_entity_poly.pdbx_strand_id
1 'polypeptide(L)'
;MSFREKLEQGKFVKILETVPPKGINLEKIFANLKNFKNKIDATTIVDSPLGIARMHPLPVAEKIQRELNIETVMHFICRDRNKIEIEAELLAASAVGIKNILALTGDPAKDGKAVFELNSIGLIDFIQKFNERHETDFFVGAGLNINADLETEMKRANRKIEAGAKFFITQPCFDAEKIKQWKKLKVPIITGILVVSDKKIFDYFSKVPGIKIPERLAGLVDDEEKIIDYYKKLIDDLEKVVAGVCLMPIGNYEIVKKII
;
A
#
# COMPACT_ATOMS: atom_id res chain seq x y z
N MET A 1 -4.42 0.80 -20.13
CA MET A 1 -4.10 -0.48 -19.43
C MET A 1 -4.28 -0.22 -17.94
N SER A 2 -5.10 -1.02 -17.27
CA SER A 2 -5.37 -0.89 -15.83
C SER A 2 -4.20 -1.37 -14.97
N PHE A 3 -4.22 -1.02 -13.68
CA PHE A 3 -3.25 -1.51 -12.68
C PHE A 3 -3.21 -3.05 -12.66
N ARG A 4 -4.39 -3.70 -12.62
CA ARG A 4 -4.50 -5.15 -12.66
C ARG A 4 -3.89 -5.73 -13.93
N GLU A 5 -4.27 -5.24 -15.12
CA GLU A 5 -3.75 -5.74 -16.39
C GLU A 5 -2.23 -5.62 -16.49
N LYS A 6 -1.64 -4.55 -15.95
CA LYS A 6 -0.18 -4.39 -15.90
C LYS A 6 0.47 -5.48 -15.06
N LEU A 7 -0.06 -5.75 -13.86
CA LEU A 7 0.48 -6.79 -12.99
C LEU A 7 0.33 -8.19 -13.60
N GLU A 8 -0.83 -8.49 -14.19
CA GLU A 8 -1.09 -9.79 -14.85
C GLU A 8 -0.19 -10.01 -16.07
N GLN A 9 0.23 -8.94 -16.76
CA GLN A 9 1.18 -8.99 -17.87
C GLN A 9 2.66 -8.92 -17.45
N GLY A 10 2.95 -8.91 -16.13
CA GLY A 10 4.30 -8.82 -15.61
C GLY A 10 4.99 -7.46 -15.88
N LYS A 11 4.20 -6.40 -16.12
CA LYS A 11 4.75 -5.05 -16.30
C LYS A 11 5.02 -4.40 -14.95
N PHE A 12 6.12 -3.66 -14.85
CA PHE A 12 6.47 -2.92 -13.65
C PHE A 12 5.48 -1.79 -13.39
N VAL A 13 4.97 -1.71 -12.16
CA VAL A 13 4.03 -0.66 -11.75
C VAL A 13 4.67 0.30 -10.73
N LYS A 14 4.33 1.58 -10.85
CA LYS A 14 4.66 2.61 -9.88
C LYS A 14 3.37 3.08 -9.23
N ILE A 15 3.24 2.89 -7.92
CA ILE A 15 2.09 3.38 -7.17
C ILE A 15 2.52 4.34 -6.07
N LEU A 16 1.62 5.22 -5.67
CA LEU A 16 1.87 6.25 -4.67
C LEU A 16 0.95 6.05 -3.46
N GLU A 17 1.49 6.08 -2.26
CA GLU A 17 0.67 6.03 -1.06
C GLU A 17 0.04 7.37 -0.74
N THR A 18 -1.26 7.36 -0.54
CA THR A 18 -2.05 8.51 -0.11
C THR A 18 -2.66 8.26 1.26
N VAL A 19 -2.35 9.14 2.19
CA VAL A 19 -2.88 9.10 3.56
C VAL A 19 -4.06 10.07 3.68
N PRO A 20 -5.29 9.58 3.93
CA PRO A 20 -6.45 10.43 4.16
C PRO A 20 -6.24 11.42 5.32
N PRO A 21 -6.86 12.60 5.30
CA PRO A 21 -6.70 13.60 6.36
C PRO A 21 -7.40 13.15 7.65
N LYS A 22 -7.03 13.75 8.77
CA LYS A 22 -7.80 13.64 10.03
C LYS A 22 -9.09 14.47 10.02
N GLY A 23 -9.20 15.42 9.12
CA GLY A 23 -10.37 16.27 8.89
C GLY A 23 -11.04 15.95 7.57
N ILE A 24 -11.85 16.89 7.06
CA ILE A 24 -12.69 16.72 5.86
C ILE A 24 -12.11 17.35 4.58
N ASN A 25 -10.99 18.07 4.67
CA ASN A 25 -10.42 18.79 3.52
C ASN A 25 -9.47 17.89 2.71
N LEU A 26 -9.76 17.71 1.43
CA LEU A 26 -8.99 16.91 0.47
C LEU A 26 -8.12 17.73 -0.49
N GLU A 27 -8.19 19.07 -0.43
CA GLU A 27 -7.52 19.94 -1.40
C GLU A 27 -6.03 19.65 -1.54
N LYS A 28 -5.32 19.47 -0.41
CA LYS A 28 -3.89 19.17 -0.41
C LYS A 28 -3.57 17.83 -1.10
N ILE A 29 -4.40 16.80 -0.87
CA ILE A 29 -4.24 15.49 -1.52
C ILE A 29 -4.40 15.65 -3.03
N PHE A 30 -5.45 16.34 -3.47
CA PHE A 30 -5.73 16.55 -4.88
C PHE A 30 -4.65 17.39 -5.56
N ALA A 31 -4.19 18.48 -4.93
CA ALA A 31 -3.10 19.30 -5.44
C ALA A 31 -1.81 18.49 -5.65
N ASN A 32 -1.49 17.61 -4.70
CA ASN A 32 -0.33 16.73 -4.81
C ASN A 32 -0.51 15.70 -5.93
N LEU A 33 -1.63 14.95 -5.94
CA LEU A 33 -1.85 13.86 -6.90
C LEU A 33 -1.94 14.33 -8.35
N LYS A 34 -2.44 15.54 -8.62
CA LYS A 34 -2.44 16.13 -9.97
C LYS A 34 -1.06 16.12 -10.63
N ASN A 35 0.01 16.29 -9.85
CA ASN A 35 1.38 16.28 -10.34
C ASN A 35 1.88 14.87 -10.75
N PHE A 36 1.16 13.82 -10.36
CA PHE A 36 1.51 12.43 -10.63
C PHE A 36 0.61 11.77 -11.68
N LYS A 37 -0.40 12.49 -12.17
CA LYS A 37 -1.24 12.00 -13.27
C LYS A 37 -0.35 11.58 -14.45
N ASN A 38 -0.55 10.37 -14.98
CA ASN A 38 0.25 9.73 -16.02
C ASN A 38 1.69 9.35 -15.64
N LYS A 39 2.10 9.54 -14.37
CA LYS A 39 3.40 9.10 -13.86
C LYS A 39 3.31 7.87 -12.98
N ILE A 40 2.13 7.64 -12.39
CA ILE A 40 1.83 6.48 -11.55
C ILE A 40 0.69 5.68 -12.16
N ASP A 41 0.67 4.40 -11.84
CA ASP A 41 -0.35 3.46 -12.32
C ASP A 41 -1.59 3.42 -11.42
N ALA A 42 -1.39 3.65 -10.12
CA ALA A 42 -2.46 3.78 -9.14
C ALA A 42 -1.98 4.55 -7.91
N THR A 43 -2.91 4.93 -7.03
CA THR A 43 -2.58 5.38 -5.69
C THR A 43 -3.22 4.48 -4.65
N THR A 44 -2.48 4.08 -3.60
CA THR A 44 -3.07 3.39 -2.46
C THR A 44 -3.70 4.40 -1.52
N ILE A 45 -4.86 4.06 -0.95
CA ILE A 45 -5.54 4.92 0.02
C ILE A 45 -5.56 4.18 1.36
N VAL A 46 -4.73 4.64 2.30
CA VAL A 46 -4.57 3.93 3.57
C VAL A 46 -5.80 4.07 4.48
N ASP A 47 -6.08 3.03 5.26
CA ASP A 47 -7.19 2.97 6.20
C ASP A 47 -6.67 3.05 7.64
N SER A 48 -7.00 4.14 8.33
CA SER A 48 -6.71 4.37 9.76
C SER A 48 -5.32 3.89 10.23
N PRO A 49 -4.24 4.37 9.55
CA PRO A 49 -2.87 3.95 9.86
C PRO A 49 -2.49 4.31 11.29
N LEU A 50 -1.61 3.49 11.88
CA LEU A 50 -1.15 3.62 13.26
C LEU A 50 -2.29 3.54 14.29
N GLY A 51 -3.44 2.95 13.94
CA GLY A 51 -4.59 2.83 14.83
C GLY A 51 -5.29 4.13 15.18
N ILE A 52 -5.15 5.15 14.34
CA ILE A 52 -5.73 6.50 14.54
C ILE A 52 -6.78 6.75 13.47
N ALA A 53 -7.97 7.22 13.89
CA ALA A 53 -9.06 7.55 12.99
C ALA A 53 -8.66 8.62 11.95
N ARG A 54 -9.02 8.39 10.70
CA ARG A 54 -8.89 9.31 9.58
C ARG A 54 -10.16 9.26 8.73
N MET A 55 -10.25 10.14 7.75
CA MET A 55 -11.33 10.05 6.77
C MET A 55 -11.31 8.64 6.14
N HIS A 56 -12.50 8.06 6.01
CA HIS A 56 -12.67 6.73 5.43
C HIS A 56 -12.07 6.66 4.01
N PRO A 57 -11.36 5.60 3.63
CA PRO A 57 -10.68 5.52 2.32
C PRO A 57 -11.66 5.55 1.13
N LEU A 58 -12.86 5.01 1.27
CA LEU A 58 -13.81 4.88 0.17
C LEU A 58 -14.17 6.20 -0.51
N PRO A 59 -14.65 7.27 0.18
CA PRO A 59 -14.97 8.54 -0.47
C PRO A 59 -13.72 9.22 -1.05
N VAL A 60 -12.54 8.99 -0.48
CA VAL A 60 -11.28 9.53 -1.03
C VAL A 60 -10.93 8.82 -2.32
N ALA A 61 -11.01 7.50 -2.36
CA ALA A 61 -10.73 6.67 -3.53
C ALA A 61 -11.68 6.99 -4.69
N GLU A 62 -13.00 7.02 -4.42
CA GLU A 62 -14.02 7.38 -5.41
C GLU A 62 -13.72 8.75 -6.04
N LYS A 63 -13.51 9.76 -5.19
CA LYS A 63 -13.28 11.11 -5.65
C LYS A 63 -12.00 11.24 -6.48
N ILE A 64 -10.92 10.54 -6.10
CA ILE A 64 -9.66 10.51 -6.87
C ILE A 64 -9.89 9.86 -8.25
N GLN A 65 -10.56 8.72 -8.31
CA GLN A 65 -10.87 8.06 -9.59
C GLN A 65 -11.70 8.97 -10.49
N ARG A 66 -12.76 9.55 -9.96
CA ARG A 66 -13.71 10.38 -10.70
C ARG A 66 -13.09 11.70 -11.19
N GLU A 67 -12.32 12.40 -10.35
CA GLU A 67 -11.82 13.76 -10.67
C GLU A 67 -10.43 13.75 -11.31
N LEU A 68 -9.57 12.81 -10.95
CA LEU A 68 -8.18 12.76 -11.45
C LEU A 68 -7.96 11.68 -12.51
N ASN A 69 -8.89 10.72 -12.62
CA ASN A 69 -8.73 9.53 -13.47
C ASN A 69 -7.43 8.77 -13.14
N ILE A 70 -7.15 8.61 -11.83
CA ILE A 70 -6.06 7.79 -11.29
C ILE A 70 -6.72 6.59 -10.62
N GLU A 71 -6.31 5.37 -10.98
CA GLU A 71 -6.79 4.17 -10.32
C GLU A 71 -6.40 4.14 -8.83
N THR A 72 -7.23 3.53 -8.01
CA THR A 72 -6.97 3.42 -6.58
C THR A 72 -6.87 1.97 -6.13
N VAL A 73 -6.02 1.73 -5.15
CA VAL A 73 -5.97 0.49 -4.36
C VAL A 73 -6.42 0.86 -2.95
N MET A 74 -7.66 0.57 -2.63
CA MET A 74 -8.23 0.90 -1.33
C MET A 74 -7.71 -0.06 -0.26
N HIS A 75 -7.05 0.46 0.77
CA HIS A 75 -6.78 -0.36 1.95
C HIS A 75 -8.10 -0.65 2.67
N PHE A 76 -8.25 -1.88 3.08
CA PHE A 76 -9.44 -2.37 3.78
C PHE A 76 -8.98 -3.17 5.00
N ILE A 77 -9.18 -2.61 6.19
CA ILE A 77 -8.78 -3.26 7.44
C ILE A 77 -9.98 -3.95 8.09
N CYS A 78 -9.77 -5.10 8.74
CA CYS A 78 -10.80 -5.80 9.49
C CYS A 78 -10.76 -5.55 11.00
N ARG A 79 -9.80 -4.77 11.49
CA ARG A 79 -9.63 -4.47 12.93
C ARG A 79 -10.91 -3.94 13.58
N ASP A 80 -11.57 -2.98 12.94
CA ASP A 80 -12.67 -2.21 13.52
C ASP A 80 -14.05 -2.68 13.03
N ARG A 81 -14.11 -3.71 12.20
CA ARG A 81 -15.29 -4.12 11.45
C ARG A 81 -15.75 -5.53 11.81
N ASN A 82 -17.05 -5.70 11.97
CA ASN A 82 -17.69 -7.03 11.91
C ASN A 82 -18.04 -7.38 10.45
N LYS A 83 -18.52 -8.61 10.21
CA LYS A 83 -18.86 -9.08 8.86
C LYS A 83 -19.98 -8.29 8.20
N ILE A 84 -20.94 -7.75 8.98
CA ILE A 84 -22.04 -6.94 8.43
C ILE A 84 -21.46 -5.64 7.85
N GLU A 85 -20.58 -4.97 8.58
CA GLU A 85 -19.94 -3.75 8.12
C GLU A 85 -19.01 -4.01 6.93
N ILE A 86 -18.23 -5.10 6.98
CA ILE A 86 -17.37 -5.51 5.86
C ILE A 86 -18.20 -5.70 4.58
N GLU A 87 -19.34 -6.40 4.67
CA GLU A 87 -20.22 -6.63 3.53
C GLU A 87 -20.84 -5.33 3.01
N ALA A 88 -21.34 -4.47 3.90
CA ALA A 88 -21.92 -3.19 3.53
C ALA A 88 -20.91 -2.27 2.82
N GLU A 89 -19.68 -2.21 3.31
CA GLU A 89 -18.63 -1.41 2.68
C GLU A 89 -18.17 -1.99 1.33
N LEU A 90 -18.14 -3.31 1.17
CA LEU A 90 -17.84 -3.94 -0.13
C LEU A 90 -18.93 -3.66 -1.16
N LEU A 91 -20.20 -3.70 -0.76
CA LEU A 91 -21.32 -3.27 -1.62
C LEU A 91 -21.16 -1.81 -2.05
N ALA A 92 -20.86 -0.92 -1.09
CA ALA A 92 -20.63 0.49 -1.37
C ALA A 92 -19.41 0.71 -2.28
N ALA A 93 -18.30 0.02 -2.03
CA ALA A 93 -17.09 0.10 -2.86
C ALA A 93 -17.36 -0.36 -4.30
N SER A 94 -18.09 -1.47 -4.47
CA SER A 94 -18.51 -1.95 -5.79
C SER A 94 -19.40 -0.94 -6.52
N ALA A 95 -20.39 -0.37 -5.81
CA ALA A 95 -21.33 0.59 -6.38
C ALA A 95 -20.66 1.87 -6.92
N VAL A 96 -19.52 2.29 -6.34
CA VAL A 96 -18.76 3.45 -6.79
C VAL A 96 -17.54 3.09 -7.66
N GLY A 97 -17.45 1.83 -8.11
CA GLY A 97 -16.47 1.38 -9.08
C GLY A 97 -15.05 1.17 -8.54
N ILE A 98 -14.88 0.95 -7.24
CA ILE A 98 -13.60 0.49 -6.69
C ILE A 98 -13.38 -0.97 -7.12
N LYS A 99 -12.19 -1.26 -7.65
CA LYS A 99 -11.83 -2.60 -8.15
C LYS A 99 -10.67 -3.23 -7.39
N ASN A 100 -9.74 -2.42 -6.89
CA ASN A 100 -8.52 -2.94 -6.27
C ASN A 100 -8.57 -2.71 -4.75
N ILE A 101 -8.40 -3.77 -3.99
CA ILE A 101 -8.45 -3.76 -2.52
C ILE A 101 -7.14 -4.34 -1.97
N LEU A 102 -6.56 -3.69 -0.97
CA LEU A 102 -5.49 -4.25 -0.16
C LEU A 102 -6.06 -4.68 1.20
N ALA A 103 -6.26 -5.99 1.36
CA ALA A 103 -6.85 -6.58 2.56
C ALA A 103 -5.82 -6.70 3.70
N LEU A 104 -6.07 -6.02 4.81
CA LEU A 104 -5.16 -5.91 5.94
C LEU A 104 -5.88 -6.22 7.26
N THR A 105 -5.13 -6.63 8.27
CA THR A 105 -5.66 -6.72 9.64
C THR A 105 -5.87 -5.33 10.25
N GLY A 106 -4.95 -4.42 10.00
CA GLY A 106 -4.85 -3.10 10.62
C GLY A 106 -3.88 -3.08 11.81
N ASP A 107 -3.34 -1.89 12.09
CA ASP A 107 -2.48 -1.65 13.26
C ASP A 107 -3.30 -1.72 14.56
N PRO A 108 -2.68 -1.98 15.73
CA PRO A 108 -3.37 -1.92 17.01
C PRO A 108 -4.09 -0.57 17.20
N ALA A 109 -5.38 -0.62 17.59
CA ALA A 109 -6.16 0.60 17.83
C ALA A 109 -5.56 1.39 18.99
N LYS A 110 -5.42 2.71 18.84
CA LYS A 110 -5.01 3.61 19.93
C LYS A 110 -6.20 4.04 20.76
N ASP A 111 -7.35 4.25 20.09
CA ASP A 111 -8.60 4.65 20.72
C ASP A 111 -9.68 3.62 20.37
N GLY A 112 -10.54 3.28 21.34
CA GLY A 112 -11.62 2.33 21.14
C GLY A 112 -11.21 0.85 21.29
N LYS A 113 -12.19 -0.02 21.07
CA LYS A 113 -12.01 -1.49 21.12
C LYS A 113 -11.99 -2.05 19.73
N ALA A 114 -10.97 -2.84 19.42
CA ALA A 114 -10.93 -3.58 18.17
C ALA A 114 -11.95 -4.72 18.18
N VAL A 115 -12.52 -5.00 17.01
CA VAL A 115 -13.52 -6.07 16.80
C VAL A 115 -12.81 -7.39 16.48
N PHE A 116 -11.90 -7.38 15.52
CA PHE A 116 -11.14 -8.55 15.06
C PHE A 116 -11.99 -9.81 14.83
N GLU A 117 -13.20 -9.67 14.27
CA GLU A 117 -14.00 -10.84 13.87
C GLU A 117 -13.29 -11.64 12.75
N LEU A 118 -12.55 -10.95 11.89
CA LEU A 118 -11.67 -11.54 10.88
C LEU A 118 -10.22 -11.08 11.11
N ASN A 119 -9.28 -11.86 10.58
CA ASN A 119 -7.92 -11.43 10.28
C ASN A 119 -7.77 -11.22 8.77
N SER A 120 -6.60 -10.77 8.30
CA SER A 120 -6.37 -10.50 6.88
C SER A 120 -6.61 -11.71 5.95
N ILE A 121 -6.33 -12.93 6.41
CA ILE A 121 -6.59 -14.15 5.62
C ILE A 121 -8.08 -14.40 5.50
N GLY A 122 -8.80 -14.33 6.62
CA GLY A 122 -10.26 -14.45 6.62
C GLY A 122 -10.97 -13.32 5.85
N LEU A 123 -10.41 -12.12 5.84
CA LEU A 123 -10.92 -11.00 5.03
C LEU A 123 -10.74 -11.27 3.53
N ILE A 124 -9.59 -11.78 3.11
CA ILE A 124 -9.35 -12.14 1.70
C ILE A 124 -10.36 -13.21 1.24
N ASP A 125 -10.51 -14.29 2.01
CA ASP A 125 -11.50 -15.34 1.73
C ASP A 125 -12.94 -14.79 1.69
N PHE A 126 -13.27 -13.89 2.62
CA PHE A 126 -14.58 -13.23 2.64
C PHE A 126 -14.83 -12.42 1.37
N ILE A 127 -13.83 -11.65 0.90
CA ILE A 127 -13.94 -10.85 -0.33
C ILE A 127 -14.07 -11.77 -1.56
N GLN A 128 -13.37 -12.91 -1.63
CA GLN A 128 -13.53 -13.85 -2.74
C GLN A 128 -14.96 -14.42 -2.78
N LYS A 129 -15.49 -14.84 -1.64
CA LYS A 129 -16.89 -15.31 -1.53
C LYS A 129 -17.90 -14.20 -1.83
N PHE A 130 -17.59 -12.97 -1.51
CA PHE A 130 -18.39 -11.80 -1.90
C PHE A 130 -18.38 -11.61 -3.41
N ASN A 131 -17.22 -11.70 -4.07
CA ASN A 131 -17.11 -11.62 -5.53
C ASN A 131 -18.03 -12.66 -6.21
N GLU A 132 -18.01 -13.90 -5.71
CA GLU A 132 -18.85 -14.98 -6.26
C GLU A 132 -20.36 -14.71 -6.06
N ARG A 133 -20.77 -14.25 -4.85
CA ARG A 133 -22.18 -14.00 -4.53
C ARG A 133 -22.81 -12.82 -5.26
N HIS A 134 -22.00 -11.77 -5.48
CA HIS A 134 -22.48 -10.49 -6.01
C HIS A 134 -22.01 -10.22 -7.44
N GLU A 135 -21.40 -11.23 -8.09
CA GLU A 135 -20.84 -11.10 -9.45
C GLU A 135 -19.91 -9.87 -9.60
N THR A 136 -19.14 -9.58 -8.52
CA THR A 136 -18.15 -8.52 -8.51
C THR A 136 -16.76 -9.07 -8.84
N ASP A 137 -15.78 -8.19 -9.11
CA ASP A 137 -14.44 -8.59 -9.53
C ASP A 137 -13.37 -7.79 -8.79
N PHE A 138 -13.45 -7.76 -7.46
CA PHE A 138 -12.39 -7.15 -6.66
C PHE A 138 -11.06 -7.88 -6.85
N PHE A 139 -10.04 -7.15 -7.28
CA PHE A 139 -8.66 -7.61 -7.36
C PHE A 139 -7.99 -7.38 -6.01
N VAL A 140 -7.78 -8.46 -5.26
CA VAL A 140 -7.42 -8.41 -3.84
C VAL A 140 -5.92 -8.61 -3.66
N GLY A 141 -5.24 -7.64 -3.08
CA GLY A 141 -3.87 -7.75 -2.59
C GLY A 141 -3.82 -7.95 -1.07
N ALA A 142 -2.62 -8.23 -0.57
CA ALA A 142 -2.35 -8.38 0.85
C ALA A 142 -1.03 -7.73 1.27
N GLY A 143 -0.86 -7.46 2.56
CA GLY A 143 0.42 -7.00 3.11
C GLY A 143 1.42 -8.16 3.22
N LEU A 144 2.71 -7.87 3.00
CA LEU A 144 3.84 -8.79 3.19
C LEU A 144 4.88 -8.15 4.10
N ASN A 145 5.15 -8.77 5.27
CA ASN A 145 6.15 -8.26 6.20
C ASN A 145 7.54 -8.85 5.93
N ILE A 146 8.29 -8.18 5.06
CA ILE A 146 9.64 -8.60 4.69
C ILE A 146 10.69 -8.48 5.81
N ASN A 147 10.33 -7.88 6.94
CA ASN A 147 11.19 -7.69 8.12
C ASN A 147 10.93 -8.74 9.21
N ALA A 148 9.90 -9.58 9.06
CA ALA A 148 9.61 -10.69 9.94
C ALA A 148 10.53 -11.90 9.68
N ASP A 149 10.40 -12.93 10.51
CA ASP A 149 11.04 -14.23 10.24
C ASP A 149 10.57 -14.78 8.89
N LEU A 150 11.53 -15.15 8.03
CA LEU A 150 11.27 -15.54 6.65
C LEU A 150 10.34 -16.76 6.54
N GLU A 151 10.59 -17.80 7.32
CA GLU A 151 9.82 -19.04 7.22
C GLU A 151 8.38 -18.83 7.67
N THR A 152 8.20 -18.14 8.78
CA THR A 152 6.89 -17.81 9.36
C THR A 152 6.07 -16.94 8.41
N GLU A 153 6.66 -15.87 7.86
CA GLU A 153 5.94 -14.97 6.96
C GLU A 153 5.70 -15.62 5.59
N MET A 154 6.61 -16.48 5.11
CA MET A 154 6.40 -17.26 3.88
C MET A 154 5.18 -18.18 4.01
N LYS A 155 5.04 -18.88 5.15
CA LYS A 155 3.84 -19.71 5.43
C LYS A 155 2.58 -18.84 5.47
N ARG A 156 2.64 -17.67 6.10
CA ARG A 156 1.52 -16.71 6.14
C ARG A 156 1.16 -16.19 4.76
N ALA A 157 2.16 -15.84 3.94
CA ALA A 157 1.96 -15.36 2.58
C ALA A 157 1.29 -16.43 1.70
N ASN A 158 1.72 -17.68 1.77
CA ASN A 158 1.09 -18.79 1.04
C ASN A 158 -0.38 -18.95 1.44
N ARG A 159 -0.71 -18.89 2.73
CA ARG A 159 -2.11 -18.94 3.18
C ARG A 159 -2.96 -17.76 2.67
N LYS A 160 -2.36 -16.57 2.50
CA LYS A 160 -3.05 -15.42 1.86
C LYS A 160 -3.30 -15.68 0.37
N ILE A 161 -2.33 -16.31 -0.33
CA ILE A 161 -2.49 -16.70 -1.73
C ILE A 161 -3.60 -17.76 -1.88
N GLU A 162 -3.59 -18.78 -1.03
CA GLU A 162 -4.63 -19.82 -0.99
C GLU A 162 -6.03 -19.23 -0.73
N ALA A 163 -6.11 -18.20 0.13
CA ALA A 163 -7.34 -17.46 0.38
C ALA A 163 -7.77 -16.56 -0.79
N GLY A 164 -6.92 -16.35 -1.81
CA GLY A 164 -7.25 -15.60 -3.03
C GLY A 164 -6.48 -14.32 -3.26
N ALA A 165 -5.44 -14.00 -2.46
CA ALA A 165 -4.60 -12.83 -2.73
C ALA A 165 -3.89 -12.94 -4.07
N LYS A 166 -3.95 -11.88 -4.87
CA LYS A 166 -3.42 -11.80 -6.24
C LYS A 166 -2.13 -11.01 -6.34
N PHE A 167 -1.80 -10.19 -5.35
CA PHE A 167 -0.54 -9.44 -5.26
C PHE A 167 -0.21 -9.10 -3.80
N PHE A 168 1.03 -8.71 -3.55
CA PHE A 168 1.47 -8.21 -2.25
C PHE A 168 1.98 -6.77 -2.34
N ILE A 169 1.73 -5.99 -1.28
CA ILE A 169 2.48 -4.76 -1.01
C ILE A 169 3.30 -4.99 0.27
N THR A 170 4.62 -4.69 0.21
CA THR A 170 5.49 -4.96 1.34
C THR A 170 5.56 -3.79 2.34
N GLN A 171 6.05 -4.08 3.54
CA GLN A 171 6.62 -3.07 4.41
C GLN A 171 7.78 -2.34 3.70
N PRO A 172 8.19 -1.12 4.15
CA PRO A 172 9.29 -0.39 3.55
C PRO A 172 10.57 -1.23 3.41
N CYS A 173 11.14 -1.20 2.21
CA CYS A 173 12.40 -1.85 1.86
C CYS A 173 13.39 -0.83 1.32
N PHE A 174 14.65 -0.94 1.75
CA PHE A 174 15.76 -0.08 1.34
C PHE A 174 16.90 -0.86 0.66
N ASP A 175 16.64 -2.15 0.35
CA ASP A 175 17.64 -3.05 -0.22
C ASP A 175 16.98 -4.09 -1.13
N ALA A 176 17.31 -4.03 -2.43
CA ALA A 176 16.76 -4.95 -3.43
C ALA A 176 17.17 -6.42 -3.19
N GLU A 177 18.34 -6.67 -2.57
CA GLU A 177 18.78 -8.03 -2.26
C GLU A 177 17.85 -8.74 -1.27
N LYS A 178 17.32 -7.96 -0.31
CA LYS A 178 16.40 -8.48 0.71
C LYS A 178 15.09 -9.00 0.11
N ILE A 179 14.66 -8.46 -1.02
CA ILE A 179 13.42 -8.88 -1.70
C ILE A 179 13.62 -10.17 -2.50
N LYS A 180 14.81 -10.48 -2.95
CA LYS A 180 15.07 -11.65 -3.83
C LYS A 180 14.59 -12.97 -3.23
N GLN A 181 14.67 -13.15 -1.92
CA GLN A 181 14.23 -14.38 -1.25
C GLN A 181 12.70 -14.61 -1.37
N TRP A 182 11.92 -13.54 -1.62
CA TRP A 182 10.46 -13.58 -1.74
C TRP A 182 9.98 -13.93 -3.16
N LYS A 183 10.88 -14.02 -4.15
CA LYS A 183 10.54 -14.48 -5.53
C LYS A 183 9.91 -15.87 -5.60
N LYS A 184 10.02 -16.66 -4.54
CA LYS A 184 9.36 -17.97 -4.42
C LYS A 184 7.83 -17.87 -4.37
N LEU A 185 7.29 -16.71 -3.96
CA LEU A 185 5.87 -16.43 -4.03
C LEU A 185 5.48 -16.22 -5.50
N LYS A 186 4.48 -16.99 -5.96
CA LYS A 186 4.04 -17.02 -7.37
C LYS A 186 3.02 -15.92 -7.70
N VAL A 187 3.09 -14.79 -7.02
CA VAL A 187 2.22 -13.62 -7.24
C VAL A 187 3.06 -12.35 -7.28
N PRO A 188 2.62 -11.31 -7.99
CA PRO A 188 3.30 -10.03 -8.06
C PRO A 188 3.58 -9.44 -6.67
N ILE A 189 4.81 -8.92 -6.47
CA ILE A 189 5.21 -8.21 -5.26
C ILE A 189 5.49 -6.76 -5.63
N ILE A 190 4.83 -5.84 -4.93
CA ILE A 190 5.05 -4.39 -5.01
C ILE A 190 5.81 -3.99 -3.74
N THR A 191 6.99 -3.44 -3.90
CA THR A 191 7.85 -3.10 -2.75
C THR A 191 7.53 -1.71 -2.22
N GLY A 192 7.23 -1.61 -0.94
CA GLY A 192 7.10 -0.33 -0.24
C GLY A 192 8.44 0.41 -0.19
N ILE A 193 8.45 1.68 -0.56
CA ILE A 193 9.60 2.59 -0.45
C ILE A 193 9.19 3.78 0.39
N LEU A 194 9.65 3.82 1.63
CA LEU A 194 9.51 5.00 2.49
C LEU A 194 10.51 6.07 2.04
N VAL A 195 10.02 7.22 1.58
CA VAL A 195 10.88 8.32 1.14
C VAL A 195 11.29 9.16 2.34
N VAL A 196 12.46 8.86 2.86
CA VAL A 196 13.09 9.59 3.98
C VAL A 196 13.84 10.77 3.39
N SER A 197 13.28 11.97 3.48
CA SER A 197 13.76 13.18 2.81
C SER A 197 14.46 14.17 3.73
N ASP A 198 14.39 13.95 5.03
CA ASP A 198 15.00 14.81 6.02
C ASP A 198 15.27 14.06 7.34
N LYS A 199 16.07 14.68 8.21
CA LYS A 199 16.46 14.10 9.49
C LYS A 199 15.28 13.84 10.43
N LYS A 200 14.24 14.67 10.40
CA LYS A 200 13.05 14.47 11.29
C LYS A 200 12.30 13.20 10.90
N ILE A 201 12.12 12.97 9.59
CA ILE A 201 11.51 11.74 9.08
C ILE A 201 12.40 10.54 9.43
N PHE A 202 13.73 10.65 9.23
CA PHE A 202 14.67 9.60 9.61
C PHE A 202 14.55 9.24 11.09
N ASP A 203 14.67 10.21 11.99
CA ASP A 203 14.64 10.01 13.45
C ASP A 203 13.28 9.44 13.94
N TYR A 204 12.18 9.84 13.30
CA TYR A 204 10.87 9.35 13.65
C TYR A 204 10.69 7.87 13.23
N PHE A 205 10.93 7.58 11.95
CA PHE A 205 10.67 6.24 11.42
C PHE A 205 11.70 5.19 11.83
N SER A 206 12.92 5.58 12.22
CA SER A 206 13.90 4.66 12.82
C SER A 206 13.43 4.08 14.15
N LYS A 207 12.46 4.73 14.82
CA LYS A 207 11.86 4.27 16.08
C LYS A 207 10.56 3.49 15.88
N VAL A 208 10.04 3.43 14.65
CA VAL A 208 8.79 2.71 14.36
C VAL A 208 9.06 1.21 14.26
N PRO A 209 8.41 0.37 15.07
CA PRO A 209 8.59 -1.07 15.01
C PRO A 209 8.31 -1.62 13.59
N GLY A 210 9.20 -2.49 13.11
CA GLY A 210 9.05 -3.11 11.80
C GLY A 210 9.63 -2.31 10.63
N ILE A 211 10.06 -1.06 10.82
CA ILE A 211 10.78 -0.27 9.82
C ILE A 211 12.28 -0.28 10.14
N LYS A 212 13.09 -0.73 9.20
CA LYS A 212 14.56 -0.79 9.33
C LYS A 212 15.20 0.14 8.31
N ILE A 213 15.41 1.41 8.68
CA ILE A 213 16.08 2.40 7.84
C ILE A 213 17.59 2.17 7.95
N PRO A 214 18.34 2.03 6.84
CA PRO A 214 19.79 1.90 6.87
C PRO A 214 20.47 3.17 7.41
N GLU A 215 21.45 3.02 8.30
CA GLU A 215 22.19 4.16 8.88
C GLU A 215 22.87 5.06 7.81
N ARG A 216 23.29 4.46 6.69
CA ARG A 216 23.85 5.23 5.56
C ARG A 216 22.91 6.33 5.05
N LEU A 217 21.58 6.18 5.20
CA LEU A 217 20.62 7.23 4.81
C LEU A 217 20.74 8.47 5.71
N ALA A 218 21.12 8.32 6.97
CA ALA A 218 21.32 9.45 7.88
C ALA A 218 22.33 10.50 7.34
N GLY A 219 23.34 10.04 6.59
CA GLY A 219 24.33 10.92 5.97
C GLY A 219 23.91 11.51 4.61
N LEU A 220 22.74 11.11 4.08
CA LEU A 220 22.26 11.58 2.78
C LEU A 220 21.05 12.52 2.90
N VAL A 221 20.29 12.46 4.01
CA VAL A 221 19.00 13.18 4.16
C VAL A 221 19.13 14.71 4.15
N ASP A 222 20.30 15.26 4.36
CA ASP A 222 20.55 16.71 4.30
C ASP A 222 21.01 17.16 2.89
N ASP A 223 21.14 16.24 1.93
CA ASP A 223 21.57 16.49 0.56
C ASP A 223 20.51 15.95 -0.41
N GLU A 224 19.71 16.87 -0.95
CA GLU A 224 18.55 16.50 -1.79
C GLU A 224 18.96 15.74 -3.06
N GLU A 225 20.09 16.09 -3.70
CA GLU A 225 20.54 15.41 -4.92
C GLU A 225 20.95 13.97 -4.60
N LYS A 226 21.73 13.77 -3.55
CA LYS A 226 22.17 12.43 -3.13
C LYS A 226 20.99 11.54 -2.72
N ILE A 227 20.00 12.10 -2.03
CA ILE A 227 18.83 11.31 -1.62
C ILE A 227 17.96 10.92 -2.82
N ILE A 228 17.80 11.80 -3.82
CA ILE A 228 17.11 11.51 -5.07
C ILE A 228 17.83 10.40 -5.83
N ASP A 229 19.15 10.52 -6.01
CA ASP A 229 19.98 9.53 -6.71
C ASP A 229 19.93 8.16 -6.01
N TYR A 230 19.96 8.15 -4.67
CA TYR A 230 19.79 6.92 -3.90
C TYR A 230 18.47 6.22 -4.23
N TYR A 231 17.34 6.94 -4.22
CA TYR A 231 16.04 6.32 -4.50
C TYR A 231 15.86 5.92 -5.96
N LYS A 232 16.38 6.70 -6.92
CA LYS A 232 16.40 6.30 -8.34
C LYS A 232 17.12 4.98 -8.51
N LYS A 233 18.34 4.87 -7.97
CA LYS A 233 19.11 3.63 -8.02
C LYS A 233 18.39 2.47 -7.32
N LEU A 234 17.76 2.70 -6.18
CA LEU A 234 16.98 1.67 -5.48
C LEU A 234 15.82 1.17 -6.35
N ILE A 235 15.10 2.06 -7.04
CA ILE A 235 14.00 1.70 -7.94
C ILE A 235 14.53 0.89 -9.12
N ASP A 236 15.62 1.32 -9.77
CA ASP A 236 16.24 0.61 -10.88
C ASP A 236 16.70 -0.81 -10.49
N ASP A 237 17.19 -0.98 -9.26
CA ASP A 237 17.58 -2.29 -8.74
C ASP A 237 16.35 -3.15 -8.39
N LEU A 238 15.29 -2.55 -7.87
CA LEU A 238 14.02 -3.22 -7.56
C LEU A 238 13.28 -3.65 -8.83
N GLU A 239 13.30 -2.87 -9.90
CA GLU A 239 12.64 -3.19 -11.18
C GLU A 239 13.10 -4.54 -11.75
N LYS A 240 14.34 -4.94 -11.48
CA LYS A 240 14.91 -6.25 -11.90
C LYS A 240 14.36 -7.43 -11.09
N VAL A 241 13.69 -7.17 -9.95
CA VAL A 241 13.40 -8.23 -8.97
C VAL A 241 11.95 -8.30 -8.51
N VAL A 242 11.15 -7.24 -8.67
CA VAL A 242 9.75 -7.16 -8.23
C VAL A 242 8.84 -6.64 -9.33
N ALA A 243 7.53 -6.76 -9.11
CA ALA A 243 6.51 -6.29 -10.07
C ALA A 243 6.21 -4.80 -9.97
N GLY A 244 6.70 -4.11 -8.97
CA GLY A 244 6.47 -2.68 -8.83
C GLY A 244 6.95 -2.09 -7.52
N VAL A 245 6.76 -0.78 -7.37
CA VAL A 245 7.09 -0.02 -6.16
C VAL A 245 5.91 0.79 -5.68
N CYS A 246 5.75 0.87 -4.36
CA CYS A 246 4.80 1.74 -3.67
C CYS A 246 5.57 2.84 -2.94
N LEU A 247 5.54 4.05 -3.49
CA LEU A 247 6.24 5.20 -2.91
C LEU A 247 5.40 5.83 -1.79
N MET A 248 6.00 5.96 -0.61
CA MET A 248 5.40 6.53 0.60
C MET A 248 6.02 7.89 0.87
N PRO A 249 5.38 9.02 0.46
CA PRO A 249 6.01 10.35 0.42
C PRO A 249 6.18 11.01 1.79
N ILE A 250 5.45 10.55 2.81
CA ILE A 250 5.44 11.14 4.17
C ILE A 250 5.32 12.68 4.14
N GLY A 251 4.47 13.18 3.26
CA GLY A 251 4.22 14.62 3.09
C GLY A 251 5.17 15.34 2.13
N ASN A 252 6.30 14.75 1.72
CA ASN A 252 7.24 15.33 0.76
C ASN A 252 7.04 14.79 -0.67
N TYR A 253 5.99 15.25 -1.32
CA TYR A 253 5.65 14.86 -2.70
C TYR A 253 6.62 15.43 -3.74
N GLU A 254 7.30 16.55 -3.46
CA GLU A 254 8.23 17.16 -4.40
C GLU A 254 9.46 16.28 -4.65
N ILE A 255 10.01 15.67 -3.62
CA ILE A 255 11.10 14.70 -3.79
C ILE A 255 10.62 13.49 -4.59
N VAL A 256 9.46 12.93 -4.26
CA VAL A 256 8.90 11.79 -5.01
C VAL A 256 8.74 12.11 -6.48
N LYS A 257 8.30 13.33 -6.84
CA LYS A 257 8.16 13.79 -8.23
C LYS A 257 9.49 13.83 -8.99
N LYS A 258 10.61 14.02 -8.28
CA LYS A 258 11.97 14.02 -8.86
C LYS A 258 12.56 12.61 -8.98
N ILE A 259 12.03 11.66 -8.20
CA ILE A 259 12.46 10.26 -8.20
C ILE A 259 11.83 9.48 -9.37
N ILE A 260 10.58 9.83 -9.79
CA ILE A 260 9.82 9.11 -10.82
C ILE A 260 9.43 9.95 -12.03
#